data_4c5176b9568af65fe536af65ce392a3b
#
_entry.id   4c5176b9568af65fe536af65ce392a3b
#
_cell.length_a   1.000
_cell.length_b   1.000
_cell.length_c   1.000
_cell.angle_alpha   90.00
_cell.angle_beta   90.00
_cell.angle_gamma   90.00
#
_symmetry.space_group_name_H-M   'P 1'
#
loop_
_entity.id
_entity.type
_entity.pdbx_description
1 polymer ?
#
loop_
_entity_poly.entity_id
_entity_poly.type
_entity_poly.pdbx_seq_one_letter_code
_entity_poly.pdbx_strand_id
1 'polypeptide(L)'
;MVTALSLVLSASAQPMPVVASSPDRLVLAFYYNWFGPNDWQPGKLVDAPQAPYTSSDRGAMGRHIDQAKAAGIDALLVNWYGPAAENNQTETNLCAMLDEAAARGFRLAVDVDMNSPQFGNAAAMRSALATLLSRHARHPAYLHSGGKPVVFFYHQSARFSTDTWAAIRAAVDPDHTSLWIEEGIDVSPLSVFDGHHLYSVTWPDRTDMGYTAQKFARLVRDAAGRLGTAKIYVATVMPGYDDRKAPGRGGTFAVGREDGAYYERSWQGAIGAAPDWIVINSFNEWYEGDTIEPSQEYGNRYLELTSAWAATFHNSTPPPVVAAAAAAATVVPTATVQAAAPVPVPTRRPQRPVPTPTPAPPPERPVRMGPNGPWAL
;
A
#
# COMPACT_ATOMS: atom_id res chain seq x y z
N MET A 1 18.71 -33.29 68.05
CA MET A 1 18.15 -32.10 67.38
C MET A 1 18.52 -32.15 65.92
N VAL A 2 17.58 -32.49 65.03
CA VAL A 2 17.82 -32.55 63.58
C VAL A 2 17.11 -31.33 63.00
N THR A 3 17.89 -30.42 62.42
CA THR A 3 17.38 -29.17 61.81
C THR A 3 17.02 -29.48 60.35
N ALA A 4 15.74 -29.44 60.02
CA ALA A 4 15.27 -29.59 58.65
C ALA A 4 15.41 -28.25 57.89
N LEU A 5 16.19 -28.26 56.80
CA LEU A 5 16.36 -27.14 55.89
C LEU A 5 15.27 -27.21 54.80
N SER A 6 14.30 -26.31 54.84
CA SER A 6 13.26 -26.19 53.83
C SER A 6 13.78 -25.40 52.64
N LEU A 7 13.89 -26.05 51.47
CA LEU A 7 14.18 -25.41 50.20
C LEU A 7 12.86 -24.83 49.63
N VAL A 8 12.78 -23.50 49.56
CA VAL A 8 11.70 -22.80 48.87
C VAL A 8 12.08 -22.69 47.39
N LEU A 9 11.46 -23.51 46.51
CA LEU A 9 11.56 -23.34 45.07
C LEU A 9 10.68 -22.16 44.65
N SER A 10 11.31 -21.04 44.28
CA SER A 10 10.62 -19.95 43.60
C SER A 10 10.36 -20.36 42.13
N ALA A 11 9.14 -20.68 41.79
CA ALA A 11 8.73 -20.85 40.40
C ALA A 11 8.69 -19.47 39.73
N SER A 12 9.64 -19.18 38.84
CA SER A 12 9.57 -18.02 37.97
C SER A 12 8.44 -18.23 36.95
N ALA A 13 7.36 -17.44 37.05
CA ALA A 13 6.31 -17.41 36.07
C ALA A 13 6.90 -16.92 34.74
N GLN A 14 6.93 -17.79 33.75
CA GLN A 14 7.28 -17.41 32.37
C GLN A 14 6.21 -16.44 31.85
N PRO A 15 6.58 -15.30 31.23
CA PRO A 15 5.59 -14.44 30.62
C PRO A 15 4.86 -15.23 29.54
N MET A 16 3.53 -15.27 29.63
CA MET A 16 2.68 -15.82 28.60
C MET A 16 2.98 -15.11 27.27
N PRO A 17 3.13 -15.84 26.14
CA PRO A 17 3.28 -15.19 24.86
C PRO A 17 2.04 -14.33 24.61
N VAL A 18 2.26 -13.02 24.37
CA VAL A 18 1.22 -12.13 23.85
C VAL A 18 0.83 -12.67 22.48
N VAL A 19 -0.32 -13.33 22.40
CA VAL A 19 -0.92 -13.73 21.13
C VAL A 19 -1.28 -12.41 20.45
N ALA A 20 -0.46 -11.99 19.47
CA ALA A 20 -0.82 -10.91 18.59
C ALA A 20 -2.16 -11.30 17.96
N SER A 21 -3.19 -10.46 18.11
CA SER A 21 -4.45 -10.65 17.42
C SER A 21 -4.16 -10.81 15.93
N SER A 22 -4.74 -11.83 15.31
CA SER A 22 -4.66 -12.02 13.85
C SER A 22 -5.03 -10.69 13.20
N PRO A 23 -4.27 -10.17 12.21
CA PRO A 23 -4.64 -8.93 11.55
C PRO A 23 -6.04 -9.10 10.94
N ASP A 24 -6.85 -8.03 10.97
CA ASP A 24 -8.15 -8.00 10.30
C ASP A 24 -7.94 -8.44 8.85
N ARG A 25 -8.81 -9.29 8.32
CA ARG A 25 -8.74 -9.71 6.90
C ARG A 25 -9.53 -8.72 6.07
N LEU A 26 -8.86 -7.68 5.57
CA LEU A 26 -9.52 -6.59 4.88
C LEU A 26 -9.50 -6.78 3.37
N VAL A 27 -10.64 -6.50 2.74
CA VAL A 27 -10.77 -6.27 1.30
C VAL A 27 -10.90 -4.76 1.08
N LEU A 28 -9.94 -4.18 0.39
CA LEU A 28 -9.82 -2.75 0.14
C LEU A 28 -9.93 -2.48 -1.36
N ALA A 29 -10.22 -1.24 -1.76
CA ALA A 29 -10.17 -0.85 -3.17
C ALA A 29 -9.67 0.59 -3.32
N PHE A 30 -8.77 0.82 -4.29
CA PHE A 30 -8.36 2.18 -4.65
C PHE A 30 -9.53 2.95 -5.23
N TYR A 31 -9.66 4.22 -4.84
CA TYR A 31 -10.74 5.11 -5.23
C TYR A 31 -10.22 6.48 -5.64
N TYR A 32 -10.59 6.90 -6.85
CA TYR A 32 -10.16 8.17 -7.44
C TYR A 32 -11.29 9.18 -7.41
N ASN A 33 -11.01 10.36 -6.87
CA ASN A 33 -11.99 11.38 -6.52
C ASN A 33 -11.79 12.69 -7.29
N TRP A 34 -11.36 12.61 -8.55
CA TRP A 34 -11.05 13.78 -9.39
C TRP A 34 -11.87 13.94 -10.66
N PHE A 35 -12.79 13.02 -10.94
CA PHE A 35 -13.57 13.03 -12.17
C PHE A 35 -14.59 14.16 -12.22
N GLY A 36 -14.77 14.71 -13.44
CA GLY A 36 -15.76 15.74 -13.74
C GLY A 36 -16.55 15.42 -15.03
N PRO A 37 -17.49 16.30 -15.44
CA PRO A 37 -18.36 16.04 -16.58
C PRO A 37 -17.63 15.86 -17.91
N ASN A 38 -16.43 16.47 -18.03
CA ASN A 38 -15.63 16.41 -19.24
C ASN A 38 -14.92 15.06 -19.44
N ASP A 39 -14.80 14.24 -18.40
CA ASP A 39 -14.12 12.95 -18.48
C ASP A 39 -15.00 11.90 -19.16
N TRP A 40 -16.32 12.08 -19.13
CA TRP A 40 -17.30 11.16 -19.70
C TRP A 40 -17.61 11.40 -21.17
N GLN A 41 -16.84 12.25 -21.87
CA GLN A 41 -17.08 12.53 -23.30
C GLN A 41 -16.73 11.32 -24.17
N PRO A 42 -17.50 11.05 -25.25
CA PRO A 42 -17.25 9.93 -26.15
C PRO A 42 -15.80 9.89 -26.65
N GLY A 43 -15.20 8.73 -26.61
CA GLY A 43 -13.84 8.47 -27.12
C GLY A 43 -12.70 8.77 -26.15
N LYS A 44 -12.96 9.37 -24.98
CA LYS A 44 -11.92 9.63 -23.97
C LYS A 44 -11.55 8.41 -23.13
N LEU A 45 -12.47 7.50 -22.93
CA LEU A 45 -12.31 6.30 -22.12
C LEU A 45 -12.57 5.05 -22.96
N VAL A 46 -12.07 3.91 -22.52
CA VAL A 46 -12.34 2.62 -23.15
C VAL A 46 -13.75 2.13 -22.81
N ASP A 47 -14.22 2.41 -21.59
CA ASP A 47 -15.58 2.19 -21.10
C ASP A 47 -15.95 3.41 -20.22
N ALA A 48 -17.19 3.55 -19.80
CA ALA A 48 -17.68 4.67 -19.01
C ALA A 48 -18.61 4.19 -17.88
N PRO A 49 -18.74 4.96 -16.79
CA PRO A 49 -19.65 4.59 -15.72
C PRO A 49 -21.09 4.49 -16.24
N GLN A 50 -21.85 3.53 -15.71
CA GLN A 50 -23.26 3.38 -16.02
C GLN A 50 -24.06 4.65 -15.66
N ALA A 51 -23.65 5.35 -14.61
CA ALA A 51 -24.21 6.62 -14.17
C ALA A 51 -23.08 7.68 -14.06
N PRO A 52 -22.77 8.41 -15.14
CA PRO A 52 -21.77 9.49 -15.14
C PRO A 52 -21.98 10.49 -14.00
N TYR A 53 -20.88 10.97 -13.41
CA TYR A 53 -20.92 11.79 -12.20
C TYR A 53 -19.84 12.87 -12.18
N THR A 54 -19.93 13.73 -11.20
CA THR A 54 -18.82 14.59 -10.75
C THR A 54 -18.36 14.05 -9.40
N SER A 55 -17.05 13.91 -9.20
CA SER A 55 -16.51 13.36 -7.94
C SER A 55 -16.84 14.20 -6.71
N SER A 56 -17.24 15.47 -6.88
CA SER A 56 -17.76 16.33 -5.81
C SER A 56 -19.26 16.13 -5.49
N ASP A 57 -19.98 15.31 -6.27
CA ASP A 57 -21.40 15.00 -6.00
C ASP A 57 -21.52 14.02 -4.84
N ARG A 58 -22.08 14.49 -3.72
CA ARG A 58 -22.29 13.66 -2.53
C ARG A 58 -23.23 12.48 -2.77
N GLY A 59 -24.19 12.63 -3.69
CA GLY A 59 -25.06 11.52 -4.10
C GLY A 59 -24.27 10.41 -4.81
N ALA A 60 -23.31 10.78 -5.67
CA ALA A 60 -22.40 9.81 -6.29
C ALA A 60 -21.48 9.16 -5.26
N MET A 61 -20.88 9.94 -4.36
CA MET A 61 -20.06 9.41 -3.25
C MET A 61 -20.82 8.36 -2.43
N GLY A 62 -22.05 8.70 -2.02
CA GLY A 62 -22.92 7.80 -1.26
C GLY A 62 -23.24 6.53 -2.02
N ARG A 63 -23.57 6.63 -3.31
CA ARG A 63 -23.83 5.47 -4.17
C ARG A 63 -22.61 4.54 -4.28
N HIS A 64 -21.41 5.10 -4.49
CA HIS A 64 -20.18 4.31 -4.58
C HIS A 64 -19.84 3.61 -3.26
N ILE A 65 -20.05 4.28 -2.13
CA ILE A 65 -19.88 3.68 -0.80
C ILE A 65 -20.87 2.53 -0.60
N ASP A 66 -22.14 2.70 -0.96
CA ASP A 66 -23.15 1.67 -0.83
C ASP A 66 -22.84 0.46 -1.73
N GLN A 67 -22.36 0.71 -2.96
CA GLN A 67 -21.92 -0.32 -3.89
C GLN A 67 -20.69 -1.09 -3.36
N ALA A 68 -19.67 -0.37 -2.88
CA ALA A 68 -18.48 -0.99 -2.28
C ALA A 68 -18.84 -1.86 -1.07
N LYS A 69 -19.68 -1.35 -0.17
CA LYS A 69 -20.18 -2.07 1.00
C LYS A 69 -20.95 -3.33 0.62
N ALA A 70 -21.84 -3.24 -0.36
CA ALA A 70 -22.63 -4.38 -0.86
C ALA A 70 -21.74 -5.45 -1.53
N ALA A 71 -20.63 -5.04 -2.14
CA ALA A 71 -19.63 -5.93 -2.73
C ALA A 71 -18.67 -6.57 -1.70
N GLY A 72 -18.85 -6.33 -0.40
CA GLY A 72 -17.99 -6.91 0.65
C GLY A 72 -16.62 -6.24 0.76
N ILE A 73 -16.46 -5.02 0.22
CA ILE A 73 -15.28 -4.17 0.42
C ILE A 73 -15.38 -3.53 1.81
N ASP A 74 -14.31 -3.60 2.60
CA ASP A 74 -14.27 -3.10 3.97
C ASP A 74 -13.94 -1.60 4.05
N ALA A 75 -13.15 -1.10 3.09
CA ALA A 75 -12.84 0.32 2.98
C ALA A 75 -12.38 0.71 1.57
N LEU A 76 -12.61 1.98 1.19
CA LEU A 76 -12.01 2.58 0.01
C LEU A 76 -10.72 3.32 0.40
N LEU A 77 -9.68 3.17 -0.41
CA LEU A 77 -8.41 3.88 -0.33
C LEU A 77 -8.50 5.10 -1.25
N VAL A 78 -8.77 6.26 -0.67
CA VAL A 78 -9.03 7.48 -1.44
C VAL A 78 -7.71 8.13 -1.82
N ASN A 79 -7.48 8.30 -3.13
CA ASN A 79 -6.31 8.99 -3.64
C ASN A 79 -6.26 10.44 -3.12
N TRP A 80 -5.07 10.86 -2.64
CA TRP A 80 -4.92 12.12 -1.94
C TRP A 80 -3.60 12.83 -2.29
N TYR A 81 -3.73 14.11 -2.67
CA TYR A 81 -2.62 14.97 -3.09
C TYR A 81 -2.11 15.92 -1.99
N GLY A 82 -2.61 15.80 -0.76
CA GLY A 82 -2.22 16.64 0.36
C GLY A 82 -3.34 17.54 0.89
N PRO A 83 -3.09 18.25 2.01
CA PRO A 83 -4.14 18.93 2.76
C PRO A 83 -4.52 20.33 2.22
N ALA A 84 -3.80 20.89 1.24
CA ALA A 84 -4.16 22.17 0.66
C ALA A 84 -5.43 22.03 -0.18
N ALA A 85 -6.45 22.84 0.10
CA ALA A 85 -7.73 22.78 -0.61
C ALA A 85 -7.73 23.58 -1.92
N GLU A 86 -6.81 24.53 -2.08
CA GLU A 86 -6.72 25.35 -3.29
C GLU A 86 -6.30 24.52 -4.48
N ASN A 87 -7.13 24.51 -5.55
CA ASN A 87 -6.90 23.70 -6.76
C ASN A 87 -6.64 22.22 -6.50
N ASN A 88 -7.16 21.68 -5.39
CA ASN A 88 -6.98 20.29 -4.98
C ASN A 88 -8.31 19.67 -4.57
N GLN A 89 -9.06 19.16 -5.55
CA GLN A 89 -10.34 18.50 -5.27
C GLN A 89 -10.16 17.18 -4.49
N THR A 90 -8.95 16.57 -4.46
CA THR A 90 -8.76 15.34 -3.69
C THR A 90 -8.90 15.56 -2.19
N GLU A 91 -8.49 16.72 -1.67
CA GLU A 91 -8.69 17.08 -0.27
C GLU A 91 -10.17 17.41 0.04
N THR A 92 -10.80 18.25 -0.79
CA THR A 92 -12.19 18.65 -0.54
C THR A 92 -13.17 17.49 -0.67
N ASN A 93 -12.93 16.60 -1.65
CA ASN A 93 -13.74 15.41 -1.87
C ASN A 93 -13.50 14.35 -0.79
N LEU A 94 -12.24 14.17 -0.31
CA LEU A 94 -11.95 13.28 0.83
C LEU A 94 -12.75 13.69 2.08
N CYS A 95 -12.76 15.00 2.42
CA CYS A 95 -13.53 15.50 3.57
C CYS A 95 -15.03 15.17 3.42
N ALA A 96 -15.60 15.41 2.24
CA ALA A 96 -17.00 15.09 1.98
C ALA A 96 -17.30 13.59 2.02
N MET A 97 -16.39 12.77 1.47
CA MET A 97 -16.54 11.31 1.48
C MET A 97 -16.44 10.71 2.89
N LEU A 98 -15.60 11.27 3.77
CA LEU A 98 -15.53 10.82 5.17
C LEU A 98 -16.87 11.01 5.88
N ASP A 99 -17.54 12.16 5.67
CA ASP A 99 -18.88 12.39 6.21
C ASP A 99 -19.91 11.40 5.65
N GLU A 100 -19.90 11.16 4.33
CA GLU A 100 -20.80 10.21 3.68
C GLU A 100 -20.56 8.78 4.17
N ALA A 101 -19.30 8.39 4.36
CA ALA A 101 -18.93 7.09 4.89
C ALA A 101 -19.40 6.90 6.34
N ALA A 102 -19.24 7.92 7.19
CA ALA A 102 -19.76 7.91 8.56
C ALA A 102 -21.27 7.71 8.60
N ALA A 103 -22.01 8.46 7.75
CA ALA A 103 -23.46 8.35 7.66
C ALA A 103 -23.95 6.95 7.24
N ARG A 104 -23.11 6.19 6.51
CA ARG A 104 -23.43 4.83 6.00
C ARG A 104 -22.79 3.71 6.79
N GLY A 105 -22.03 4.01 7.85
CA GLY A 105 -21.28 3.01 8.62
C GLY A 105 -20.26 2.27 7.75
N PHE A 106 -19.49 3.01 6.96
CA PHE A 106 -18.43 2.52 6.10
C PHE A 106 -17.10 3.19 6.44
N ARG A 107 -15.97 2.67 5.97
CA ARG A 107 -14.64 3.17 6.31
C ARG A 107 -13.87 3.62 5.06
N LEU A 108 -13.01 4.62 5.26
CA LEU A 108 -12.09 5.12 4.25
C LEU A 108 -10.68 5.18 4.83
N ALA A 109 -9.67 4.97 3.99
CA ALA A 109 -8.29 5.34 4.28
C ALA A 109 -7.74 6.21 3.14
N VAL A 110 -6.56 6.74 3.33
CA VAL A 110 -5.90 7.59 2.33
C VAL A 110 -4.84 6.78 1.61
N ASP A 111 -4.79 6.91 0.28
CA ASP A 111 -3.65 6.59 -0.56
C ASP A 111 -2.90 7.88 -0.90
N VAL A 112 -1.70 8.02 -0.34
CA VAL A 112 -0.84 9.20 -0.53
C VAL A 112 -0.15 9.10 -1.87
N ASP A 113 -0.62 9.84 -2.86
CA ASP A 113 -0.05 9.81 -4.21
C ASP A 113 1.16 10.75 -4.34
N MET A 114 2.35 10.16 -4.45
CA MET A 114 3.61 10.90 -4.55
C MET A 114 3.80 11.66 -5.86
N ASN A 115 2.90 11.50 -6.84
CA ASN A 115 2.88 12.36 -8.03
C ASN A 115 2.35 13.76 -7.72
N SER A 116 1.75 13.97 -6.56
CA SER A 116 1.26 15.28 -6.14
C SER A 116 2.35 16.35 -6.18
N PRO A 117 2.07 17.52 -6.76
CA PRO A 117 2.99 18.67 -6.70
C PRO A 117 3.20 19.20 -5.28
N GLN A 118 2.31 18.88 -4.35
CA GLN A 118 2.39 19.34 -2.96
C GLN A 118 3.47 18.58 -2.14
N PHE A 119 3.94 17.43 -2.62
CA PHE A 119 4.93 16.60 -1.92
C PHE A 119 6.36 16.79 -2.48
N GLY A 120 6.70 18.02 -2.90
CA GLY A 120 7.99 18.33 -3.55
C GLY A 120 9.24 18.15 -2.68
N ASN A 121 9.10 18.08 -1.34
CA ASN A 121 10.22 17.87 -0.41
C ASN A 121 9.75 17.24 0.92
N ALA A 122 10.72 16.75 1.71
CA ALA A 122 10.45 16.06 2.96
C ALA A 122 9.74 16.94 4.02
N ALA A 123 9.93 18.26 4.01
CA ALA A 123 9.26 19.15 4.95
C ALA A 123 7.75 19.26 4.62
N ALA A 124 7.41 19.40 3.34
CA ALA A 124 6.03 19.39 2.87
C ALA A 124 5.34 18.06 3.18
N MET A 125 6.03 16.93 2.95
CA MET A 125 5.51 15.60 3.29
C MET A 125 5.26 15.45 4.79
N ARG A 126 6.19 15.87 5.66
CA ARG A 126 5.97 15.87 7.12
C ARG A 126 4.74 16.67 7.53
N SER A 127 4.58 17.88 6.97
CA SER A 127 3.41 18.72 7.25
C SER A 127 2.11 18.06 6.80
N ALA A 128 2.10 17.46 5.62
CA ALA A 128 0.93 16.76 5.08
C ALA A 128 0.55 15.54 5.94
N LEU A 129 1.51 14.68 6.28
CA LEU A 129 1.25 13.50 7.12
C LEU A 129 0.84 13.90 8.55
N ALA A 130 1.44 14.95 9.14
CA ALA A 130 0.99 15.48 10.43
C ALA A 130 -0.47 15.94 10.38
N THR A 131 -0.89 16.60 9.29
CA THR A 131 -2.30 16.99 9.08
C THR A 131 -3.19 15.75 8.90
N LEU A 132 -2.79 14.79 8.09
CA LEU A 132 -3.52 13.54 7.89
C LEU A 132 -3.76 12.82 9.22
N LEU A 133 -2.71 12.60 10.02
CA LEU A 133 -2.81 11.87 11.28
C LEU A 133 -3.56 12.64 12.37
N SER A 134 -3.42 13.98 12.42
CA SER A 134 -4.09 14.79 13.44
C SER A 134 -5.54 15.15 13.11
N ARG A 135 -5.94 15.14 11.83
CA ARG A 135 -7.28 15.54 11.36
C ARG A 135 -8.05 14.36 10.77
N HIS A 136 -7.64 13.87 9.59
CA HIS A 136 -8.41 12.87 8.85
C HIS A 136 -8.45 11.52 9.57
N ALA A 137 -7.31 11.05 10.09
CA ALA A 137 -7.22 9.78 10.81
C ALA A 137 -8.02 9.74 12.13
N ARG A 138 -8.47 10.91 12.62
CA ARG A 138 -9.36 10.99 13.80
C ARG A 138 -10.86 10.97 13.44
N HIS A 139 -11.16 11.00 12.16
CA HIS A 139 -12.55 10.94 11.73
C HIS A 139 -13.15 9.55 12.03
N PRO A 140 -14.41 9.43 12.53
CA PRO A 140 -14.99 8.15 12.91
C PRO A 140 -15.09 7.13 11.77
N ALA A 141 -15.14 7.60 10.52
CA ALA A 141 -15.12 6.75 9.32
C ALA A 141 -13.71 6.42 8.82
N TYR A 142 -12.64 6.88 9.47
CA TYR A 142 -11.30 6.53 9.03
C TYR A 142 -10.95 5.07 9.41
N LEU A 143 -10.33 4.35 8.47
CA LEU A 143 -9.95 2.94 8.68
C LEU A 143 -8.86 2.81 9.73
N HIS A 144 -9.12 2.00 10.74
CA HIS A 144 -8.13 1.54 11.71
C HIS A 144 -8.04 0.01 11.67
N SER A 145 -6.85 -0.52 11.82
CA SER A 145 -6.59 -1.94 12.05
C SER A 145 -5.72 -2.10 13.29
N GLY A 146 -6.10 -2.96 14.21
CA GLY A 146 -5.43 -3.08 15.51
C GLY A 146 -5.39 -1.77 16.31
N GLY A 147 -6.37 -0.88 16.12
CA GLY A 147 -6.43 0.45 16.74
C GLY A 147 -5.56 1.52 16.10
N LYS A 148 -4.83 1.21 15.02
CA LYS A 148 -3.93 2.14 14.32
C LYS A 148 -4.54 2.59 13.00
N PRO A 149 -4.53 3.91 12.66
CA PRO A 149 -4.97 4.39 11.37
C PRO A 149 -4.09 3.84 10.25
N VAL A 150 -4.70 3.49 9.12
CA VAL A 150 -4.04 2.89 7.96
C VAL A 150 -3.77 3.98 6.91
N VAL A 151 -2.54 4.02 6.40
CA VAL A 151 -2.12 4.94 5.32
C VAL A 151 -1.42 4.14 4.24
N PHE A 152 -1.91 4.23 3.01
CA PHE A 152 -1.25 3.68 1.83
C PHE A 152 -0.42 4.76 1.15
N PHE A 153 0.62 4.34 0.44
CA PHE A 153 1.49 5.23 -0.31
C PHE A 153 1.69 4.67 -1.71
N TYR A 154 1.49 5.52 -2.71
CA TYR A 154 1.77 5.23 -4.11
C TYR A 154 3.05 5.94 -4.55
N HIS A 155 3.97 5.22 -5.21
CA HIS A 155 5.25 5.74 -5.72
C HIS A 155 6.15 6.40 -4.66
N GLN A 156 6.12 5.96 -3.40
CA GLN A 156 6.89 6.59 -2.31
C GLN A 156 8.41 6.55 -2.56
N SER A 157 8.94 5.51 -3.19
CA SER A 157 10.36 5.36 -3.51
C SER A 157 10.84 6.26 -4.66
N ALA A 158 9.92 6.76 -5.49
CA ALA A 158 10.27 7.63 -6.61
C ALA A 158 10.77 9.02 -6.19
N ARG A 159 10.37 9.49 -5.00
CA ARG A 159 10.72 10.84 -4.52
C ARG A 159 11.72 10.85 -3.38
N PHE A 160 11.64 9.87 -2.47
CA PHE A 160 12.45 9.87 -1.25
C PHE A 160 13.11 8.51 -1.05
N SER A 161 14.37 8.54 -0.63
CA SER A 161 15.09 7.35 -0.18
C SER A 161 14.47 6.79 1.11
N THR A 162 14.77 5.52 1.42
CA THR A 162 14.36 4.88 2.67
C THR A 162 14.81 5.65 3.91
N ASP A 163 16.04 6.22 3.89
CA ASP A 163 16.56 7.05 5.00
C ASP A 163 15.75 8.33 5.18
N THR A 164 15.34 8.95 4.07
CA THR A 164 14.47 10.15 4.11
C THR A 164 13.11 9.79 4.69
N TRP A 165 12.53 8.66 4.31
CA TRP A 165 11.28 8.15 4.89
C TRP A 165 11.41 7.84 6.38
N ALA A 166 12.54 7.26 6.80
CA ALA A 166 12.84 7.04 8.23
C ALA A 166 12.84 8.36 9.01
N ALA A 167 13.48 9.40 8.48
CA ALA A 167 13.49 10.72 9.08
C ALA A 167 12.11 11.40 9.09
N ILE A 168 11.30 11.20 8.05
CA ILE A 168 9.91 11.69 8.02
C ILE A 168 9.10 10.97 9.10
N ARG A 169 9.17 9.65 9.18
CA ARG A 169 8.42 8.86 10.15
C ARG A 169 8.81 9.21 11.59
N ALA A 170 10.10 9.29 11.88
CA ALA A 170 10.60 9.69 13.20
C ALA A 170 10.08 11.07 13.66
N ALA A 171 9.76 11.97 12.71
CA ALA A 171 9.24 13.29 13.02
C ALA A 171 7.71 13.33 13.22
N VAL A 172 6.93 12.46 12.54
CA VAL A 172 5.46 12.55 12.55
C VAL A 172 4.77 11.39 13.26
N ASP A 173 5.43 10.24 13.36
CA ASP A 173 4.91 9.02 14.00
C ASP A 173 6.04 8.21 14.67
N PRO A 174 6.78 8.80 15.62
CA PRO A 174 7.95 8.16 16.25
C PRO A 174 7.59 6.89 17.02
N ASP A 175 6.38 6.81 17.55
CA ASP A 175 5.90 5.67 18.35
C ASP A 175 5.18 4.61 17.49
N HIS A 176 5.24 4.73 16.17
CA HIS A 176 4.59 3.80 15.23
C HIS A 176 3.11 3.55 15.58
N THR A 177 2.36 4.63 15.81
CA THR A 177 0.94 4.62 16.16
C THR A 177 0.02 4.53 14.96
N SER A 178 0.56 4.58 13.74
CA SER A 178 -0.13 4.36 12.47
C SER A 178 0.50 3.21 11.68
N LEU A 179 -0.26 2.62 10.74
CA LEU A 179 0.20 1.58 9.82
C LEU A 179 0.46 2.20 8.45
N TRP A 180 1.69 2.14 7.98
CA TRP A 180 2.13 2.66 6.69
C TRP A 180 2.38 1.51 5.72
N ILE A 181 1.66 1.49 4.59
CA ILE A 181 1.73 0.44 3.58
C ILE A 181 2.41 1.01 2.33
N GLU A 182 3.61 0.51 2.03
CA GLU A 182 4.40 0.94 0.86
C GLU A 182 3.96 0.28 -0.44
N GLU A 183 4.36 0.85 -1.56
CA GLU A 183 4.17 0.33 -2.91
C GLU A 183 5.50 0.09 -3.61
N GLY A 184 5.60 -0.98 -4.41
CA GLY A 184 6.65 -1.17 -5.39
C GLY A 184 7.30 -2.55 -5.40
N ILE A 185 8.27 -2.71 -6.30
CA ILE A 185 8.97 -3.99 -6.50
C ILE A 185 10.14 -4.21 -5.53
N ASP A 186 10.59 -3.16 -4.86
CA ASP A 186 11.63 -3.19 -3.82
C ASP A 186 10.97 -3.20 -2.44
N VAL A 187 11.21 -4.23 -1.65
CA VAL A 187 10.68 -4.39 -0.29
C VAL A 187 11.66 -3.89 0.79
N SER A 188 12.76 -3.26 0.42
CA SER A 188 13.73 -2.71 1.40
C SER A 188 13.14 -1.59 2.28
N PRO A 189 12.17 -0.76 1.79
CA PRO A 189 11.51 0.23 2.63
C PRO A 189 10.70 -0.35 3.80
N LEU A 190 10.45 -1.66 3.85
CA LEU A 190 9.84 -2.32 5.01
C LEU A 190 10.63 -2.14 6.32
N SER A 191 11.88 -1.68 6.26
CA SER A 191 12.61 -1.21 7.45
C SER A 191 11.94 0.02 8.12
N VAL A 192 11.13 0.77 7.36
CA VAL A 192 10.39 1.96 7.80
C VAL A 192 8.88 1.72 7.80
N PHE A 193 8.37 1.04 6.77
CA PHE A 193 6.95 0.79 6.54
C PHE A 193 6.48 -0.49 7.24
N ASP A 194 5.17 -0.59 7.52
CA ASP A 194 4.58 -1.70 8.26
C ASP A 194 4.02 -2.78 7.35
N GLY A 195 3.82 -2.47 6.07
CA GLY A 195 3.30 -3.40 5.08
C GLY A 195 3.65 -2.98 3.67
N HIS A 196 3.30 -3.85 2.73
CA HIS A 196 3.66 -3.72 1.33
C HIS A 196 2.52 -4.15 0.41
N HIS A 197 2.35 -3.46 -0.71
CA HIS A 197 1.52 -3.85 -1.83
C HIS A 197 2.21 -3.57 -3.18
N LEU A 198 1.67 -4.15 -4.24
CA LEU A 198 1.91 -3.70 -5.61
C LEU A 198 0.70 -2.91 -6.09
N TYR A 199 0.91 -1.78 -6.76
CA TYR A 199 -0.19 -1.06 -7.39
C TYR A 199 -0.80 -1.90 -8.52
N SER A 200 0.01 -2.30 -9.50
CA SER A 200 -0.42 -3.12 -10.63
C SER A 200 0.22 -4.51 -10.60
N VAL A 201 -0.58 -5.52 -10.94
CA VAL A 201 -0.15 -6.91 -11.17
C VAL A 201 -0.43 -7.36 -12.60
N THR A 202 -0.87 -6.44 -13.45
CA THR A 202 -1.24 -6.66 -14.85
C THR A 202 -0.14 -6.13 -15.76
N TRP A 203 0.59 -7.04 -16.42
CA TRP A 203 1.64 -6.72 -17.39
C TRP A 203 1.42 -7.52 -18.67
N PRO A 204 1.74 -6.95 -19.87
CA PRO A 204 1.44 -7.56 -21.16
C PRO A 204 2.03 -8.96 -21.37
N ASP A 205 3.17 -9.24 -20.76
CA ASP A 205 3.96 -10.45 -20.95
C ASP A 205 3.88 -11.43 -19.78
N ARG A 206 3.06 -11.14 -18.74
CA ARG A 206 2.91 -11.97 -17.55
C ARG A 206 1.46 -12.31 -17.28
N THR A 207 1.14 -13.59 -17.37
CA THR A 207 -0.21 -14.12 -17.11
C THR A 207 -0.33 -14.86 -15.77
N ASP A 208 0.80 -15.17 -15.12
CA ASP A 208 0.81 -15.87 -13.82
C ASP A 208 0.80 -14.90 -12.64
N MET A 209 -0.39 -14.43 -12.30
CA MET A 209 -0.62 -13.57 -11.14
C MET A 209 -0.38 -14.30 -9.81
N GLY A 210 -0.61 -15.61 -9.78
CA GLY A 210 -0.34 -16.44 -8.61
C GLY A 210 1.15 -16.48 -8.27
N TYR A 211 2.01 -16.58 -9.28
CA TYR A 211 3.46 -16.49 -9.08
C TYR A 211 3.87 -15.15 -8.48
N THR A 212 3.35 -14.05 -9.02
CA THR A 212 3.65 -12.70 -8.52
C THR A 212 3.22 -12.55 -7.08
N ALA A 213 1.98 -12.90 -6.73
CA ALA A 213 1.46 -12.82 -5.37
C ALA A 213 2.31 -13.66 -4.39
N GLN A 214 2.63 -14.91 -4.74
CA GLN A 214 3.47 -15.79 -3.91
C GLN A 214 4.90 -15.25 -3.74
N LYS A 215 5.48 -14.67 -4.80
CA LYS A 215 6.82 -14.05 -4.75
C LYS A 215 6.85 -12.94 -3.71
N PHE A 216 5.92 -11.98 -3.78
CA PHE A 216 5.90 -10.85 -2.86
C PHE A 216 5.49 -11.25 -1.44
N ALA A 217 4.59 -12.21 -1.28
CA ALA A 217 4.30 -12.81 0.02
C ALA A 217 5.56 -13.37 0.70
N ARG A 218 6.42 -14.08 -0.05
CA ARG A 218 7.71 -14.56 0.49
C ARG A 218 8.64 -13.40 0.85
N LEU A 219 8.82 -12.43 -0.06
CA LEU A 219 9.71 -11.29 0.17
C LEU A 219 9.33 -10.49 1.43
N VAL A 220 8.04 -10.26 1.65
CA VAL A 220 7.53 -9.56 2.85
C VAL A 220 7.77 -10.39 4.11
N ARG A 221 7.49 -11.69 4.08
CA ARG A 221 7.74 -12.60 5.23
C ARG A 221 9.23 -12.71 5.55
N ASP A 222 10.08 -12.80 4.54
CA ASP A 222 11.54 -12.82 4.72
C ASP A 222 12.04 -11.49 5.31
N ALA A 223 11.49 -10.34 4.88
CA ALA A 223 11.78 -9.05 5.46
C ALA A 223 11.33 -8.98 6.93
N ALA A 224 10.12 -9.45 7.24
CA ALA A 224 9.62 -9.53 8.61
C ALA A 224 10.55 -10.36 9.51
N GLY A 225 11.00 -11.52 9.03
CA GLY A 225 11.96 -12.38 9.74
C GLY A 225 13.30 -11.69 9.98
N ARG A 226 13.88 -11.01 8.98
CA ARG A 226 15.14 -10.27 9.11
C ARG A 226 15.04 -9.08 10.08
N LEU A 227 13.89 -8.38 10.05
CA LEU A 227 13.66 -7.19 10.87
C LEU A 227 13.20 -7.53 12.31
N GLY A 228 12.78 -8.78 12.55
CA GLY A 228 12.22 -9.20 13.84
C GLY A 228 10.87 -8.54 14.16
N THR A 229 10.15 -8.03 13.14
CA THR A 229 8.85 -7.34 13.30
C THR A 229 7.86 -7.86 12.28
N ALA A 230 6.59 -8.03 12.69
CA ALA A 230 5.53 -8.40 11.77
C ALA A 230 5.37 -7.35 10.66
N LYS A 231 5.13 -7.82 9.43
CA LYS A 231 4.85 -6.97 8.26
C LYS A 231 3.60 -7.46 7.57
N ILE A 232 2.77 -6.53 7.12
CA ILE A 232 1.51 -6.79 6.46
C ILE A 232 1.78 -7.01 4.96
N TYR A 233 1.35 -8.14 4.42
CA TYR A 233 1.33 -8.36 2.98
C TYR A 233 -0.07 -8.09 2.43
N VAL A 234 -0.18 -7.13 1.54
CA VAL A 234 -1.41 -6.81 0.83
C VAL A 234 -1.29 -7.32 -0.61
N ALA A 235 -2.11 -8.30 -0.99
CA ALA A 235 -2.13 -8.79 -2.36
C ALA A 235 -3.06 -7.93 -3.22
N THR A 236 -2.61 -7.54 -4.41
CA THR A 236 -3.41 -6.76 -5.36
C THR A 236 -4.15 -7.68 -6.31
N VAL A 237 -5.41 -7.36 -6.59
CA VAL A 237 -6.24 -8.00 -7.61
C VAL A 237 -6.75 -6.98 -8.62
N MET A 238 -6.84 -7.38 -9.89
CA MET A 238 -7.24 -6.50 -11.00
C MET A 238 -8.21 -7.21 -11.95
N PRO A 239 -9.24 -6.51 -12.46
CA PRO A 239 -10.22 -7.10 -13.38
C PRO A 239 -9.73 -7.21 -14.83
N GLY A 240 -8.68 -6.54 -15.17
CA GLY A 240 -8.06 -6.31 -16.47
C GLY A 240 -7.37 -4.95 -16.44
N TYR A 241 -6.93 -4.46 -17.60
CA TYR A 241 -6.26 -3.16 -17.75
C TYR A 241 -6.37 -2.65 -19.17
N ASP A 242 -6.67 -1.38 -19.40
CA ASP A 242 -6.64 -0.78 -20.73
C ASP A 242 -6.45 0.75 -20.64
N ASP A 243 -5.21 1.22 -20.79
CA ASP A 243 -4.87 2.64 -20.76
C ASP A 243 -4.65 3.25 -22.15
N ARG A 244 -5.08 2.55 -23.24
CA ARG A 244 -4.83 2.98 -24.61
C ARG A 244 -5.51 4.31 -24.97
N LYS A 245 -6.49 4.74 -24.18
CA LYS A 245 -7.14 6.05 -24.32
C LYS A 245 -6.74 7.04 -23.22
N ALA A 246 -5.87 6.66 -22.29
CA ALA A 246 -5.41 7.56 -21.25
C ALA A 246 -4.64 8.74 -21.84
N PRO A 247 -5.05 10.00 -21.54
CA PRO A 247 -4.44 11.16 -22.16
C PRO A 247 -2.98 11.32 -21.72
N GLY A 248 -2.11 11.65 -22.70
CA GLY A 248 -0.71 11.97 -22.41
C GLY A 248 0.20 10.79 -22.06
N ARG A 249 -0.30 9.54 -22.06
CA ARG A 249 0.52 8.35 -21.82
C ARG A 249 1.24 7.88 -23.08
N GLY A 250 2.54 7.56 -22.91
CA GLY A 250 3.33 6.78 -23.87
C GLY A 250 3.45 5.33 -23.41
N GLY A 251 3.53 4.38 -24.38
CA GLY A 251 3.73 2.97 -24.05
C GLY A 251 2.48 2.27 -23.48
N THR A 252 1.29 2.72 -23.91
CA THR A 252 -0.01 2.18 -23.50
C THR A 252 -0.21 0.72 -23.93
N PHE A 253 -0.94 -0.04 -23.13
CA PHE A 253 -1.26 -1.43 -23.43
C PHE A 253 -2.67 -1.82 -22.93
N ALA A 254 -3.09 -3.03 -23.27
CA ALA A 254 -4.30 -3.60 -22.71
C ALA A 254 -4.11 -5.06 -22.35
N VAL A 255 -4.76 -5.48 -21.25
CA VAL A 255 -4.96 -6.86 -20.87
C VAL A 255 -6.45 -7.09 -20.68
N GLY A 256 -7.01 -7.97 -21.53
CA GLY A 256 -8.45 -8.19 -21.58
C GLY A 256 -9.02 -8.79 -20.31
N ARG A 257 -10.23 -8.41 -20.00
CA ARG A 257 -10.99 -8.90 -18.83
C ARG A 257 -11.48 -10.34 -18.96
N GLU A 258 -11.48 -10.91 -20.21
CA GLU A 258 -11.88 -12.28 -20.52
C GLU A 258 -13.25 -12.66 -19.91
N ASP A 259 -14.19 -11.76 -20.02
CA ASP A 259 -15.53 -11.93 -19.47
C ASP A 259 -15.52 -12.29 -17.96
N GLY A 260 -14.61 -11.69 -17.20
CA GLY A 260 -14.43 -11.90 -15.74
C GLY A 260 -13.41 -12.98 -15.37
N ALA A 261 -13.04 -13.89 -16.28
CA ALA A 261 -12.12 -14.98 -15.96
C ALA A 261 -10.71 -14.49 -15.55
N TYR A 262 -10.26 -13.35 -16.12
CA TYR A 262 -9.01 -12.72 -15.68
C TYR A 262 -9.09 -12.27 -14.21
N TYR A 263 -10.20 -11.64 -13.81
CA TYR A 263 -10.41 -11.18 -12.43
C TYR A 263 -10.47 -12.35 -11.44
N GLU A 264 -11.15 -13.41 -11.80
CA GLU A 264 -11.23 -14.64 -11.00
C GLU A 264 -9.84 -15.25 -10.76
N ARG A 265 -9.01 -15.35 -11.81
CA ARG A 265 -7.61 -15.84 -11.65
C ARG A 265 -6.78 -14.92 -10.78
N SER A 266 -7.00 -13.60 -10.85
CA SER A 266 -6.33 -12.62 -9.99
C SER A 266 -6.65 -12.88 -8.51
N TRP A 267 -7.93 -13.09 -8.18
CA TRP A 267 -8.37 -13.43 -6.83
C TRP A 267 -7.83 -14.78 -6.36
N GLN A 268 -7.90 -15.80 -7.19
CA GLN A 268 -7.36 -17.14 -6.86
C GLN A 268 -5.87 -17.08 -6.55
N GLY A 269 -5.10 -16.37 -7.38
CA GLY A 269 -3.68 -16.16 -7.18
C GLY A 269 -3.36 -15.41 -5.89
N ALA A 270 -4.10 -14.35 -5.60
CA ALA A 270 -3.97 -13.55 -4.39
C ALA A 270 -4.27 -14.37 -3.14
N ILE A 271 -5.42 -15.04 -3.07
CA ILE A 271 -5.83 -15.88 -1.93
C ILE A 271 -4.84 -17.02 -1.72
N GLY A 272 -4.36 -17.66 -2.81
CA GLY A 272 -3.38 -18.74 -2.75
C GLY A 272 -2.00 -18.33 -2.19
N ALA A 273 -1.70 -17.03 -2.17
CA ALA A 273 -0.51 -16.49 -1.52
C ALA A 273 -0.68 -16.23 -0.01
N ALA A 274 -1.88 -16.46 0.52
CA ALA A 274 -2.26 -16.22 1.92
C ALA A 274 -1.89 -14.81 2.42
N PRO A 275 -2.41 -13.73 1.80
CA PRO A 275 -2.12 -12.37 2.22
C PRO A 275 -2.85 -12.03 3.52
N ASP A 276 -2.40 -10.98 4.20
CA ASP A 276 -3.11 -10.40 5.32
C ASP A 276 -4.35 -9.65 4.84
N TRP A 277 -4.19 -8.80 3.81
CA TRP A 277 -5.24 -8.02 3.18
C TRP A 277 -5.23 -8.22 1.67
N ILE A 278 -6.34 -7.87 1.02
CA ILE A 278 -6.45 -7.75 -0.43
C ILE A 278 -6.80 -6.31 -0.79
N VAL A 279 -6.17 -5.77 -1.84
CA VAL A 279 -6.54 -4.49 -2.44
C VAL A 279 -6.96 -4.70 -3.89
N ILE A 280 -8.08 -4.13 -4.26
CA ILE A 280 -8.60 -4.13 -5.63
C ILE A 280 -8.09 -2.88 -6.35
N ASN A 281 -7.41 -3.05 -7.43
CA ASN A 281 -7.05 -1.98 -8.35
C ASN A 281 -7.89 -2.14 -9.63
N SER A 282 -8.93 -1.31 -9.73
CA SER A 282 -9.40 -0.26 -8.85
C SER A 282 -10.94 -0.26 -8.71
N PHE A 283 -11.49 0.53 -7.79
CA PHE A 283 -12.93 0.80 -7.82
C PHE A 283 -13.30 1.59 -9.09
N ASN A 284 -12.58 2.68 -9.38
CA ASN A 284 -12.97 3.64 -10.43
C ASN A 284 -11.81 4.37 -11.14
N GLU A 285 -10.65 3.74 -11.41
CA GLU A 285 -9.63 4.38 -12.27
C GLU A 285 -9.97 4.19 -13.75
N TRP A 286 -10.85 5.05 -14.23
CA TRP A 286 -11.42 4.96 -15.58
C TRP A 286 -10.40 5.15 -16.70
N TYR A 287 -9.32 5.91 -16.46
CA TYR A 287 -8.27 6.10 -17.46
C TYR A 287 -7.38 4.86 -17.64
N GLU A 288 -7.34 3.97 -16.65
CA GLU A 288 -6.60 2.72 -16.70
C GLU A 288 -7.47 1.52 -17.07
N GLY A 289 -8.80 1.71 -17.16
CA GLY A 289 -9.73 0.69 -17.58
C GLY A 289 -9.72 -0.56 -16.69
N ASP A 290 -9.33 -0.45 -15.42
CA ASP A 290 -9.26 -1.53 -14.42
C ASP A 290 -10.38 -1.45 -13.37
N THR A 291 -11.43 -0.73 -13.68
CA THR A 291 -12.54 -0.41 -12.77
C THR A 291 -13.44 -1.60 -12.46
N ILE A 292 -13.98 -1.64 -11.23
CA ILE A 292 -15.08 -2.54 -10.85
C ILE A 292 -16.40 -1.79 -10.65
N GLU A 293 -16.40 -0.45 -10.67
CA GLU A 293 -17.61 0.38 -10.67
C GLU A 293 -18.55 -0.04 -11.81
N PRO A 294 -19.89 -0.05 -11.61
CA PRO A 294 -20.82 -0.39 -12.66
C PRO A 294 -20.63 0.44 -13.92
N SER A 295 -20.39 -0.24 -15.05
CA SER A 295 -20.03 0.37 -16.32
C SER A 295 -21.09 0.15 -17.41
N GLN A 296 -20.95 0.89 -18.51
CA GLN A 296 -21.84 0.73 -19.66
C GLN A 296 -21.65 -0.62 -20.35
N GLU A 297 -20.41 -1.14 -20.40
CA GLU A 297 -20.08 -2.39 -21.05
C GLU A 297 -20.41 -3.61 -20.17
N TYR A 298 -20.07 -3.55 -18.85
CA TYR A 298 -20.14 -4.72 -17.99
C TYR A 298 -21.25 -4.69 -16.94
N GLY A 299 -22.02 -3.59 -16.84
CA GLY A 299 -23.05 -3.44 -15.81
C GLY A 299 -22.48 -3.64 -14.41
N ASN A 300 -23.15 -4.44 -13.57
CA ASN A 300 -22.76 -4.74 -12.18
C ASN A 300 -21.79 -5.92 -12.02
N ARG A 301 -21.40 -6.56 -13.12
CA ARG A 301 -20.69 -7.85 -13.12
C ARG A 301 -19.48 -7.87 -12.19
N TYR A 302 -18.65 -6.84 -12.21
CA TYR A 302 -17.42 -6.83 -11.41
C TYR A 302 -17.67 -6.58 -9.91
N LEU A 303 -18.75 -5.90 -9.53
CA LEU A 303 -19.19 -5.85 -8.15
C LEU A 303 -19.74 -7.20 -7.66
N GLU A 304 -20.46 -7.93 -8.50
CA GLU A 304 -20.98 -9.27 -8.18
C GLU A 304 -19.84 -10.28 -8.00
N LEU A 305 -18.86 -10.29 -8.91
CA LEU A 305 -17.64 -11.10 -8.77
C LEU A 305 -16.85 -10.72 -7.50
N THR A 306 -16.72 -9.42 -7.23
CA THR A 306 -16.05 -8.92 -6.01
C THR A 306 -16.74 -9.45 -4.76
N SER A 307 -18.07 -9.39 -4.71
CA SER A 307 -18.84 -9.89 -3.55
C SER A 307 -18.59 -11.37 -3.27
N ALA A 308 -18.58 -12.20 -4.30
CA ALA A 308 -18.32 -13.63 -4.18
C ALA A 308 -16.89 -13.93 -3.68
N TRP A 309 -15.90 -13.23 -4.25
CA TRP A 309 -14.51 -13.43 -3.88
C TRP A 309 -14.13 -12.80 -2.53
N ALA A 310 -14.69 -11.64 -2.18
CA ALA A 310 -14.53 -11.03 -0.86
C ALA A 310 -15.06 -11.97 0.24
N ALA A 311 -16.25 -12.55 0.04
CA ALA A 311 -16.79 -13.55 0.95
C ALA A 311 -15.87 -14.79 1.07
N THR A 312 -15.31 -15.27 -0.04
CA THR A 312 -14.34 -16.36 -0.05
C THR A 312 -13.08 -16.01 0.74
N PHE A 313 -12.55 -14.80 0.54
CA PHE A 313 -11.36 -14.34 1.27
C PHE A 313 -11.62 -14.19 2.76
N HIS A 314 -12.70 -13.53 3.17
CA HIS A 314 -13.05 -13.34 4.58
C HIS A 314 -13.21 -14.69 5.31
N ASN A 315 -13.70 -15.73 4.65
CA ASN A 315 -13.86 -17.06 5.21
C ASN A 315 -12.61 -17.96 5.09
N SER A 316 -11.55 -17.51 4.41
CA SER A 316 -10.33 -18.30 4.25
C SER A 316 -9.44 -18.22 5.51
N THR A 317 -8.57 -19.23 5.68
CA THR A 317 -7.67 -19.28 6.83
C THR A 317 -6.65 -18.13 6.78
N PRO A 318 -6.46 -17.35 7.86
CA PRO A 318 -5.39 -16.37 7.95
C PRO A 318 -4.01 -16.99 7.74
N PRO A 319 -3.03 -16.22 7.23
CA PRO A 319 -1.65 -16.69 7.17
C PRO A 319 -1.14 -17.01 8.58
N PRO A 320 -0.23 -17.99 8.72
CA PRO A 320 0.38 -18.27 10.02
C PRO A 320 1.12 -17.03 10.53
N VAL A 321 0.81 -16.60 11.74
CA VAL A 321 1.54 -15.51 12.40
C VAL A 321 2.97 -15.99 12.60
N VAL A 322 3.93 -15.41 11.87
CA VAL A 322 5.35 -15.60 12.17
C VAL A 322 5.63 -14.82 13.45
N ALA A 323 5.54 -15.51 14.60
CA ALA A 323 5.97 -14.92 15.86
C ALA A 323 7.44 -14.52 15.67
N ALA A 324 7.75 -13.24 15.89
CA ALA A 324 9.14 -12.80 15.98
C ALA A 324 9.83 -13.68 17.02
N ALA A 325 10.72 -14.56 16.58
CA ALA A 325 11.55 -15.31 17.50
C ALA A 325 12.31 -14.26 18.31
N ALA A 326 11.96 -14.14 19.60
CA ALA A 326 12.74 -13.33 20.51
C ALA A 326 14.19 -13.81 20.36
N ALA A 327 15.06 -12.94 19.83
CA ALA A 327 16.48 -13.23 19.73
C ALA A 327 16.94 -13.47 21.17
N ALA A 328 17.05 -14.74 21.55
CA ALA A 328 17.72 -15.13 22.76
C ALA A 328 19.14 -14.61 22.61
N ALA A 329 19.45 -13.56 23.34
CA ALA A 329 20.81 -13.05 23.46
C ALA A 329 21.65 -14.19 24.05
N THR A 330 22.25 -14.98 23.17
CA THR A 330 23.26 -15.94 23.53
C THR A 330 24.43 -15.10 24.01
N VAL A 331 24.56 -14.97 25.34
CA VAL A 331 25.75 -14.42 25.96
C VAL A 331 26.89 -15.37 25.58
N VAL A 332 27.64 -15.00 24.57
CA VAL A 332 28.90 -15.67 24.23
C VAL A 332 29.87 -15.34 25.34
N PRO A 333 30.44 -16.33 26.08
CA PRO A 333 31.45 -16.04 27.06
C PRO A 333 32.66 -15.42 26.36
N THR A 334 33.11 -14.27 26.84
CA THR A 334 34.26 -13.54 26.32
C THR A 334 35.47 -14.43 26.45
N ALA A 335 35.93 -15.02 25.33
CA ALA A 335 37.23 -15.69 25.30
C ALA A 335 38.33 -14.63 25.38
N THR A 336 39.20 -14.79 26.36
CA THR A 336 40.39 -13.97 26.53
C THR A 336 41.28 -14.09 25.30
N VAL A 337 41.40 -13.02 24.53
CA VAL A 337 42.27 -12.96 23.35
C VAL A 337 43.72 -12.84 23.82
N GLN A 338 44.49 -13.91 23.64
CA GLN A 338 45.95 -13.90 23.79
C GLN A 338 46.56 -13.17 22.59
N ALA A 339 47.35 -12.14 22.83
CA ALA A 339 47.97 -11.31 21.82
C ALA A 339 48.86 -12.13 20.86
N ALA A 340 48.51 -12.14 19.58
CA ALA A 340 49.34 -12.70 18.51
C ALA A 340 50.31 -11.66 17.95
N ALA A 341 51.53 -12.09 17.62
CA ALA A 341 52.63 -11.30 17.12
C ALA A 341 52.30 -10.62 15.73
N PRO A 342 52.95 -9.52 15.38
CA PRO A 342 52.63 -8.73 14.17
C PRO A 342 53.07 -9.47 12.88
N VAL A 343 52.13 -9.54 11.93
CA VAL A 343 52.34 -10.04 10.56
C VAL A 343 52.86 -8.90 9.67
N PRO A 344 53.86 -9.13 8.79
CA PRO A 344 54.42 -8.10 7.94
C PRO A 344 53.43 -7.63 6.85
N VAL A 345 53.38 -6.34 6.61
CA VAL A 345 52.53 -5.67 5.63
C VAL A 345 53.06 -5.88 4.22
N PRO A 346 52.24 -6.36 3.23
CA PRO A 346 52.68 -6.43 1.85
C PRO A 346 52.68 -5.08 1.16
N THR A 347 53.74 -4.80 0.42
CA THR A 347 53.96 -3.58 -0.36
C THR A 347 52.95 -3.42 -1.52
N ARG A 348 52.40 -2.23 -1.61
CA ARG A 348 51.38 -1.80 -2.58
C ARG A 348 51.88 -1.85 -4.01
N ARG A 349 51.15 -2.57 -4.88
CA ARG A 349 51.34 -2.58 -6.34
C ARG A 349 50.72 -1.30 -6.95
N PRO A 350 51.33 -0.68 -7.97
CA PRO A 350 50.79 0.54 -8.57
C PRO A 350 49.45 0.32 -9.24
N GLN A 351 48.48 1.18 -8.96
CA GLN A 351 47.14 1.17 -9.58
C GLN A 351 47.20 1.86 -10.95
N ARG A 352 46.52 1.26 -11.92
CA ARG A 352 46.24 1.86 -13.25
C ARG A 352 45.33 3.09 -13.09
N PRO A 353 45.42 4.12 -13.91
CA PRO A 353 44.56 5.29 -13.84
C PRO A 353 43.10 4.92 -14.16
N VAL A 354 42.19 5.46 -13.36
CA VAL A 354 40.74 5.37 -13.52
C VAL A 354 40.31 6.33 -14.63
N PRO A 355 39.47 5.93 -15.59
CA PRO A 355 38.96 6.87 -16.62
C PRO A 355 38.02 7.89 -15.98
N THR A 356 38.11 9.13 -16.45
CA THR A 356 37.28 10.26 -16.04
C THR A 356 35.79 9.97 -16.37
N PRO A 357 34.84 10.18 -15.49
CA PRO A 357 33.45 9.99 -15.80
C PRO A 357 32.95 11.02 -16.81
N THR A 358 32.15 10.54 -17.77
CA THR A 358 31.43 11.36 -18.74
C THR A 358 30.40 12.24 -18.01
N PRO A 359 30.21 13.53 -18.35
CA PRO A 359 29.21 14.37 -17.73
C PRO A 359 27.81 13.82 -17.95
N ALA A 360 26.97 13.84 -16.90
CA ALA A 360 25.57 13.47 -16.96
C ALA A 360 24.78 14.39 -17.90
N PRO A 361 23.76 13.88 -18.61
CA PRO A 361 22.88 14.71 -19.42
C PRO A 361 22.13 15.72 -18.54
N PRO A 362 21.75 16.89 -19.09
CA PRO A 362 21.02 17.91 -18.34
C PRO A 362 19.68 17.38 -17.87
N PRO A 363 19.16 17.86 -16.73
CA PRO A 363 17.88 17.41 -16.19
C PRO A 363 16.74 17.74 -17.17
N GLU A 364 15.88 16.77 -17.40
CA GLU A 364 14.65 16.95 -18.18
C GLU A 364 13.76 18.03 -17.52
N ARG A 365 13.12 18.85 -18.36
CA ARG A 365 12.24 19.91 -17.86
C ARG A 365 11.09 19.31 -17.08
N PRO A 366 10.67 19.92 -15.95
CA PRO A 366 9.52 19.46 -15.22
C PRO A 366 8.27 19.49 -16.12
N VAL A 367 7.57 18.38 -16.19
CA VAL A 367 6.26 18.27 -16.84
C VAL A 367 5.30 19.20 -16.08
N ARG A 368 4.71 20.17 -16.76
CA ARG A 368 3.68 21.02 -16.18
C ARG A 368 2.42 20.16 -15.98
N MET A 369 2.02 19.99 -14.76
CA MET A 369 0.72 19.39 -14.45
C MET A 369 -0.39 20.40 -14.73
N GLY A 370 -1.41 20.00 -15.47
CA GLY A 370 -2.59 20.81 -15.71
C GLY A 370 -3.55 20.82 -14.49
N PRO A 371 -4.52 21.74 -14.44
CA PRO A 371 -5.38 21.93 -13.29
C PRO A 371 -6.39 20.79 -13.00
N ASN A 372 -6.42 19.75 -13.82
CA ASN A 372 -7.45 18.69 -13.77
C ASN A 372 -6.88 17.28 -13.53
N GLY A 373 -5.80 17.15 -12.78
CA GLY A 373 -5.20 15.86 -12.43
C GLY A 373 -3.92 15.54 -13.21
N PRO A 374 -3.26 14.41 -12.96
CA PRO A 374 -1.92 14.10 -13.48
C PRO A 374 -1.85 13.97 -15.02
N TRP A 375 -2.97 14.04 -15.71
CA TRP A 375 -3.09 13.82 -17.16
C TRP A 375 -3.60 15.04 -17.96
N ALA A 376 -3.83 16.18 -17.31
CA ALA A 376 -4.19 17.39 -18.04
C ALA A 376 -2.92 18.06 -18.61
N LEU A 377 -2.71 17.94 -19.91
CA LEU A 377 -1.82 18.80 -20.71
C LEU A 377 -2.59 20.02 -21.15
#